data_f07c01bf6adee633372b2c1ce5b0e8ad
#
_entry.id   f07c01bf6adee633372b2c1ce5b0e8ad
#
_cell.length_a   1.000
_cell.length_b   1.000
_cell.length_c   1.000
_cell.angle_alpha   90.00
_cell.angle_beta   90.00
_cell.angle_gamma   90.00
#
_symmetry.space_group_name_H-M   'P 1'
#
loop_
_entity.id
_entity.type
_entity.pdbx_description
1 polymer ?
#
loop_
_entity_poly.entity_id
_entity_poly.type
_entity_poly.pdbx_seq_one_letter_code
_entity_poly.pdbx_strand_id
1 'polypeptide(L)'
;MPYMPYPQDDAPYSGNDPRVASFIKKFRDAEYIFDHWKDKYEEAYEYTMPQRESFYEETIGERRTDKIFDETAVVGIQEFASRLQAGMVPTYGRWANFEAGSEIPDDAIPLVNEQLDAITEYVFEVLGGSNFNQEVHEAFMDLAIGTAVLLVEEGDSLNPINFQAIPLPRVMLNNGPDNKIDTIFRTRYINYNRLMAAYPKAEMSPEMLKKISDDGHAKAKVVEGVFKVYDKPNEEIYKYCVVCMDMQEMILEKELKGVGANPYIAFRWNKASGEVYGRGPVFNAMAAIKTTNLTVELILQNAQMSISGIYTFEDDGVINPENIVLQPGSLIPVAPNSRGLQALPAAGRFDVAQLILGDMRANIKKALYMETLGRPEGTPMSATEVAERMSDLSRQIGSSFGRLQSEFVTPLLRRVIRI
;
A
#
# COMPACT_ATOMS: atom_id res chain seq x y z
N MET A 1 -16.13 9.82 17.93
CA MET A 1 -16.19 11.15 17.27
C MET A 1 -17.03 11.01 16.02
N PRO A 2 -17.88 11.97 15.63
CA PRO A 2 -18.70 11.81 14.45
C PRO A 2 -17.81 11.76 13.19
N TYR A 3 -18.12 10.82 12.35
CA TYR A 3 -17.72 10.60 10.99
C TYR A 3 -17.60 11.93 10.22
N MET A 4 -16.38 12.30 9.81
CA MET A 4 -16.20 13.33 8.80
C MET A 4 -15.79 12.63 7.49
N PRO A 5 -16.76 12.44 6.56
CA PRO A 5 -16.38 11.99 5.23
C PRO A 5 -15.45 13.03 4.60
N TYR A 6 -14.49 12.57 3.81
CA TYR A 6 -13.75 13.50 2.94
C TYR A 6 -14.78 14.34 2.18
N PRO A 7 -14.66 15.69 2.18
CA PRO A 7 -15.58 16.51 1.42
C PRO A 7 -15.56 16.03 -0.04
N GLN A 8 -16.69 15.51 -0.49
CA GLN A 8 -16.90 15.28 -1.93
C GLN A 8 -17.12 16.66 -2.54
N ASP A 9 -16.04 17.25 -3.03
CA ASP A 9 -16.10 18.51 -3.77
C ASP A 9 -16.64 18.25 -5.17
N ASP A 10 -17.95 18.09 -5.26
CA ASP A 10 -18.70 18.08 -6.53
C ASP A 10 -18.87 19.48 -7.14
N ALA A 11 -18.23 20.49 -6.57
CA ALA A 11 -18.33 21.85 -7.11
C ALA A 11 -17.68 21.92 -8.50
N PRO A 12 -18.43 22.38 -9.53
CA PRO A 12 -17.87 22.61 -10.85
C PRO A 12 -16.78 23.67 -10.78
N TYR A 13 -15.72 23.50 -11.61
CA TYR A 13 -14.69 24.51 -11.72
C TYR A 13 -15.31 25.86 -12.09
N SER A 14 -15.13 26.86 -11.23
CA SER A 14 -15.66 28.21 -11.40
C SER A 14 -14.58 29.24 -11.77
N GLY A 15 -13.30 28.83 -11.83
CA GLY A 15 -12.18 29.71 -12.12
C GLY A 15 -11.99 30.00 -13.61
N ASN A 16 -11.19 31.03 -13.93
CA ASN A 16 -10.93 31.50 -15.28
C ASN A 16 -9.69 30.88 -15.95
N ASP A 17 -8.88 30.06 -15.23
CA ASP A 17 -7.65 29.47 -15.80
C ASP A 17 -7.93 28.14 -16.51
N PRO A 18 -7.83 28.09 -17.86
CA PRO A 18 -8.08 26.86 -18.63
C PRO A 18 -7.09 25.73 -18.29
N ARG A 19 -5.90 26.04 -17.75
CA ARG A 19 -4.91 25.03 -17.34
C ARG A 19 -5.39 24.29 -16.10
N VAL A 20 -5.93 25.00 -15.11
CA VAL A 20 -6.52 24.43 -13.91
C VAL A 20 -7.76 23.60 -14.26
N ALA A 21 -8.61 24.09 -15.15
CA ALA A 21 -9.77 23.34 -15.65
C ALA A 21 -9.37 22.01 -16.29
N SER A 22 -8.34 22.03 -17.15
CA SER A 22 -7.82 20.81 -17.79
C SER A 22 -7.22 19.84 -16.76
N PHE A 23 -6.50 20.34 -15.75
CA PHE A 23 -5.93 19.54 -14.67
C PHE A 23 -7.02 18.87 -13.85
N ILE A 24 -8.01 19.63 -13.39
CA ILE A 24 -9.13 19.11 -12.58
C ILE A 24 -9.90 18.05 -13.36
N LYS A 25 -10.13 18.24 -14.67
CA LYS A 25 -10.79 17.22 -15.50
C LYS A 25 -10.00 15.92 -15.52
N LYS A 26 -8.68 15.96 -15.75
CA LYS A 26 -7.82 14.77 -15.74
C LYS A 26 -7.78 14.10 -14.36
N PHE A 27 -7.76 14.89 -13.29
CA PHE A 27 -7.82 14.38 -11.94
C PHE A 27 -9.14 13.63 -11.67
N ARG A 28 -10.29 14.22 -12.05
CA ARG A 28 -11.61 13.58 -11.89
C ARG A 28 -11.73 12.29 -12.71
N ASP A 29 -11.18 12.27 -13.92
CA ASP A 29 -11.16 11.04 -14.73
C ASP A 29 -10.37 9.91 -14.03
N ALA A 30 -9.25 10.24 -13.38
CA ALA A 30 -8.46 9.28 -12.61
C ALA A 30 -9.15 8.89 -11.29
N GLU A 31 -9.80 9.84 -10.61
CA GLU A 31 -10.59 9.62 -9.38
C GLU A 31 -11.78 8.70 -9.65
N TYR A 32 -12.50 8.89 -10.76
CA TYR A 32 -13.58 8.00 -11.19
C TYR A 32 -13.12 6.54 -11.36
N ILE A 33 -11.94 6.33 -11.97
CA ILE A 33 -11.36 4.98 -12.11
C ILE A 33 -11.01 4.41 -10.73
N PHE A 34 -10.43 5.23 -9.85
CA PHE A 34 -10.06 4.86 -8.49
C PHE A 34 -11.25 4.42 -7.65
N ASP A 35 -12.37 5.12 -7.74
CA ASP A 35 -13.59 4.83 -6.96
C ASP A 35 -14.12 3.42 -7.20
N HIS A 36 -13.93 2.84 -8.38
CA HIS A 36 -14.28 1.44 -8.65
C HIS A 36 -13.39 0.41 -7.92
N TRP A 37 -12.23 0.84 -7.44
CA TRP A 37 -11.27 0.00 -6.71
C TRP A 37 -11.28 0.24 -5.21
N LYS A 38 -11.76 1.39 -4.80
CA LYS A 38 -11.71 1.90 -3.43
C LYS A 38 -12.23 0.89 -2.41
N ASP A 39 -13.46 0.37 -2.61
CA ASP A 39 -14.07 -0.61 -1.70
C ASP A 39 -13.24 -1.89 -1.57
N LYS A 40 -12.68 -2.36 -2.68
CA LYS A 40 -11.89 -3.60 -2.72
C LYS A 40 -10.57 -3.44 -1.99
N TYR A 41 -9.92 -2.29 -2.17
CA TYR A 41 -8.66 -1.99 -1.50
C TYR A 41 -8.87 -1.71 -0.01
N GLU A 42 -9.95 -0.99 0.36
CA GLU A 42 -10.32 -0.79 1.76
C GLU A 42 -10.55 -2.11 2.47
N GLU A 43 -11.33 -3.01 1.89
CA GLU A 43 -11.56 -4.33 2.45
C GLU A 43 -10.23 -5.11 2.63
N ALA A 44 -9.33 -5.03 1.64
CA ALA A 44 -8.03 -5.67 1.73
C ALA A 44 -7.19 -5.07 2.86
N TYR A 45 -7.18 -3.74 3.03
CA TYR A 45 -6.47 -3.06 4.12
C TYR A 45 -7.02 -3.42 5.49
N GLU A 46 -8.36 -3.44 5.66
CA GLU A 46 -9.01 -3.80 6.91
C GLU A 46 -8.57 -5.17 7.45
N TYR A 47 -8.46 -6.17 6.56
CA TYR A 47 -8.09 -7.54 6.98
C TYR A 47 -6.59 -7.80 7.05
N THR A 48 -5.75 -6.95 6.48
CA THR A 48 -4.33 -7.27 6.31
C THR A 48 -3.37 -6.19 6.80
N MET A 49 -3.77 -4.93 6.77
CA MET A 49 -2.96 -3.77 7.18
C MET A 49 -3.77 -2.79 8.03
N PRO A 50 -4.25 -3.20 9.22
CA PRO A 50 -5.16 -2.39 10.05
C PRO A 50 -4.56 -1.06 10.52
N GLN A 51 -3.24 -0.90 10.47
CA GLN A 51 -2.52 0.32 10.81
C GLN A 51 -2.46 1.34 9.67
N ARG A 52 -2.83 0.95 8.44
CA ARG A 52 -2.84 1.85 7.29
C ARG A 52 -4.06 2.78 7.32
N GLU A 53 -3.90 3.94 6.69
CA GLU A 53 -4.97 4.92 6.51
C GLU A 53 -6.14 4.33 5.72
N SER A 54 -7.37 4.65 6.14
CA SER A 54 -8.57 4.27 5.39
C SER A 54 -8.68 5.04 4.07
N PHE A 55 -9.34 4.43 3.09
CA PHE A 55 -9.69 5.07 1.81
C PHE A 55 -10.85 6.07 1.95
N TYR A 56 -11.58 6.04 3.06
CA TYR A 56 -12.78 6.85 3.29
C TYR A 56 -12.58 7.96 4.32
N GLU A 57 -11.71 7.73 5.31
CA GLU A 57 -11.55 8.61 6.46
C GLU A 57 -10.07 8.82 6.81
N GLU A 58 -9.78 9.96 7.39
CA GLU A 58 -8.46 10.23 7.96
C GLU A 58 -8.36 9.51 9.32
N THR A 59 -7.76 8.32 9.34
CA THR A 59 -7.62 7.45 10.53
C THR A 59 -6.21 7.47 11.10
N ILE A 60 -5.61 8.64 11.20
CA ILE A 60 -4.23 8.80 11.68
C ILE A 60 -4.10 8.26 13.11
N GLY A 61 -3.26 7.26 13.28
CA GLY A 61 -2.98 6.64 14.57
C GLY A 61 -4.04 5.67 15.09
N GLU A 62 -5.12 5.44 14.36
CA GLU A 62 -6.10 4.41 14.68
C GLU A 62 -5.60 3.03 14.24
N ARG A 63 -5.91 2.02 15.04
CA ARG A 63 -5.68 0.63 14.70
C ARG A 63 -7.03 -0.07 14.56
N ARG A 64 -7.42 -0.34 13.33
CA ARG A 64 -8.71 -0.95 12.97
C ARG A 64 -8.62 -2.47 13.08
N THR A 65 -8.74 -3.01 14.29
CA THR A 65 -8.59 -4.46 14.57
C THR A 65 -9.90 -5.18 14.80
N ASP A 66 -11.04 -4.50 14.70
CA ASP A 66 -12.35 -5.05 15.08
C ASP A 66 -12.76 -6.27 14.25
N LYS A 67 -12.27 -6.37 13.01
CA LYS A 67 -12.53 -7.49 12.09
C LYS A 67 -11.43 -8.54 12.08
N ILE A 68 -10.34 -8.37 12.85
CA ILE A 68 -9.17 -9.25 12.82
C ILE A 68 -9.19 -10.18 14.03
N PHE A 69 -9.58 -11.42 13.78
CA PHE A 69 -9.53 -12.52 14.74
C PHE A 69 -8.39 -13.49 14.43
N ASP A 70 -7.79 -13.41 13.23
CA ASP A 70 -6.66 -14.23 12.81
C ASP A 70 -5.55 -13.35 12.21
N GLU A 71 -4.35 -13.42 12.75
CA GLU A 71 -3.21 -12.57 12.37
C GLU A 71 -2.41 -13.12 11.18
N THR A 72 -2.76 -14.29 10.63
CA THR A 72 -1.98 -14.96 9.57
C THR A 72 -1.77 -14.05 8.35
N ALA A 73 -2.80 -13.29 7.95
CA ALA A 73 -2.71 -12.40 6.80
C ALA A 73 -1.89 -11.13 7.10
N VAL A 74 -2.02 -10.59 8.32
CA VAL A 74 -1.26 -9.39 8.76
C VAL A 74 0.24 -9.67 8.80
N VAL A 75 0.62 -10.81 9.39
CA VAL A 75 2.03 -11.27 9.40
C VAL A 75 2.48 -11.61 7.97
N GLY A 76 1.58 -12.21 7.20
CA GLY A 76 1.86 -12.65 5.83
C GLY A 76 2.26 -11.52 4.89
N ILE A 77 1.67 -10.34 5.01
CA ILE A 77 2.06 -9.18 4.19
C ILE A 77 3.47 -8.69 4.53
N GLN A 78 3.81 -8.63 5.82
CA GLN A 78 5.14 -8.20 6.25
C GLN A 78 6.22 -9.18 5.77
N GLU A 79 5.94 -10.48 5.86
CA GLU A 79 6.84 -11.51 5.33
C GLU A 79 6.94 -11.44 3.80
N PHE A 80 5.82 -11.24 3.10
CA PHE A 80 5.82 -11.06 1.64
C PHE A 80 6.73 -9.90 1.23
N ALA A 81 6.55 -8.72 1.83
CA ALA A 81 7.36 -7.53 1.54
C ALA A 81 8.85 -7.78 1.81
N SER A 82 9.19 -8.35 2.97
CA SER A 82 10.57 -8.65 3.35
C SER A 82 11.24 -9.65 2.41
N ARG A 83 10.53 -10.70 2.01
CA ARG A 83 11.04 -11.73 1.10
C ARG A 83 11.17 -11.23 -0.32
N LEU A 84 10.18 -10.45 -0.81
CA LEU A 84 10.26 -9.83 -2.12
C LEU A 84 11.43 -8.85 -2.21
N GLN A 85 11.64 -8.03 -1.16
CA GLN A 85 12.77 -7.13 -1.06
C GLN A 85 14.11 -7.89 -1.09
N ALA A 86 14.23 -8.95 -0.30
CA ALA A 86 15.43 -9.78 -0.27
C ALA A 86 15.72 -10.47 -1.61
N GLY A 87 14.70 -10.76 -2.41
CA GLY A 87 14.85 -11.38 -3.72
C GLY A 87 15.04 -10.42 -4.88
N MET A 88 14.50 -9.21 -4.83
CA MET A 88 14.56 -8.25 -5.95
C MET A 88 15.60 -7.14 -5.76
N VAL A 89 15.64 -6.59 -4.56
CA VAL A 89 16.47 -5.41 -4.22
C VAL A 89 17.13 -5.61 -2.84
N PRO A 90 17.96 -6.65 -2.68
CA PRO A 90 18.58 -6.96 -1.41
C PRO A 90 19.39 -5.77 -0.90
N THR A 91 19.29 -5.52 0.40
CA THR A 91 19.98 -4.40 1.08
C THR A 91 21.49 -4.48 0.96
N TYR A 92 22.03 -5.69 0.94
CA TYR A 92 23.46 -5.96 0.87
C TYR A 92 23.79 -6.66 -0.44
N GLY A 93 24.32 -5.93 -1.39
CA GLY A 93 24.74 -6.46 -2.68
C GLY A 93 24.28 -5.64 -3.87
N ARG A 94 24.96 -5.79 -4.99
CA ARG A 94 24.56 -5.18 -6.26
C ARG A 94 23.53 -6.08 -6.93
N TRP A 95 22.33 -5.59 -7.11
CA TRP A 95 21.21 -6.32 -7.73
C TRP A 95 20.93 -5.88 -9.18
N ALA A 96 21.69 -4.90 -9.69
CA ALA A 96 21.65 -4.47 -11.08
C ALA A 96 23.06 -4.08 -11.54
N ASN A 97 23.29 -4.13 -12.84
CA ASN A 97 24.51 -3.67 -13.48
C ASN A 97 24.15 -2.85 -14.73
N PHE A 98 24.98 -1.84 -15.03
CA PHE A 98 24.86 -1.07 -16.26
C PHE A 98 25.89 -1.59 -17.24
N GLU A 99 25.46 -1.86 -18.46
CA GLU A 99 26.30 -2.38 -19.54
C GLU A 99 26.12 -1.55 -20.80
N ALA A 100 27.16 -1.51 -21.64
CA ALA A 100 27.12 -0.83 -22.92
C ALA A 100 26.02 -1.42 -23.81
N GLY A 101 25.19 -0.54 -24.39
CA GLY A 101 24.16 -0.94 -25.34
C GLY A 101 24.74 -1.42 -26.67
N SER A 102 23.89 -2.13 -27.45
CA SER A 102 24.27 -2.67 -28.78
C SER A 102 24.61 -1.61 -29.83
N GLU A 103 24.43 -0.33 -29.51
CA GLU A 103 24.79 0.80 -30.39
C GLU A 103 26.28 1.21 -30.25
N ILE A 104 26.98 0.69 -29.24
CA ILE A 104 28.40 0.98 -28.98
C ILE A 104 29.26 0.04 -29.82
N PRO A 105 30.27 0.55 -30.54
CA PRO A 105 31.22 -0.27 -31.29
C PRO A 105 31.97 -1.26 -30.36
N ASP A 106 32.22 -2.48 -30.85
CA ASP A 106 32.81 -3.57 -30.06
C ASP A 106 34.16 -3.23 -29.43
N ASP A 107 34.97 -2.40 -30.08
CA ASP A 107 36.27 -1.93 -29.62
C ASP A 107 36.17 -0.95 -28.44
N ALA A 108 35.07 -0.22 -28.32
CA ALA A 108 34.82 0.73 -27.24
C ALA A 108 34.10 0.09 -26.02
N ILE A 109 33.46 -1.07 -26.18
CA ILE A 109 32.68 -1.75 -25.12
C ILE A 109 33.46 -1.92 -23.83
N PRO A 110 34.75 -2.40 -23.82
CA PRO A 110 35.47 -2.62 -22.55
C PRO A 110 35.67 -1.32 -21.76
N LEU A 111 36.03 -0.23 -22.45
CA LEU A 111 36.25 1.07 -21.80
C LEU A 111 34.95 1.68 -21.27
N VAL A 112 33.86 1.55 -22.03
CA VAL A 112 32.54 2.00 -21.59
C VAL A 112 32.04 1.21 -20.40
N ASN A 113 32.21 -0.11 -20.40
CA ASN A 113 31.79 -0.96 -19.27
C ASN A 113 32.60 -0.68 -18.01
N GLU A 114 33.90 -0.37 -18.08
CA GLU A 114 34.69 0.05 -16.94
C GLU A 114 34.13 1.32 -16.28
N GLN A 115 33.71 2.30 -17.09
CA GLN A 115 33.09 3.51 -16.58
C GLN A 115 31.69 3.24 -16.00
N LEU A 116 30.88 2.40 -16.66
CA LEU A 116 29.55 2.02 -16.18
C LEU A 116 29.62 1.21 -14.86
N ASP A 117 30.66 0.42 -14.67
CA ASP A 117 30.90 -0.30 -13.41
C ASP A 117 31.16 0.67 -12.26
N ALA A 118 31.97 1.71 -12.47
CA ALA A 118 32.20 2.76 -11.48
C ALA A 118 30.91 3.54 -11.16
N ILE A 119 30.09 3.85 -12.16
CA ILE A 119 28.79 4.49 -11.99
C ILE A 119 27.86 3.55 -11.19
N THR A 120 27.84 2.27 -11.52
CA THR A 120 27.06 1.27 -10.79
C THR A 120 27.44 1.26 -9.32
N GLU A 121 28.74 1.23 -9.00
CA GLU A 121 29.23 1.25 -7.62
C GLU A 121 28.73 2.48 -6.86
N TYR A 122 28.89 3.66 -7.46
CA TYR A 122 28.43 4.92 -6.87
C TYR A 122 26.91 4.94 -6.64
N VAL A 123 26.12 4.48 -7.60
CA VAL A 123 24.66 4.38 -7.47
C VAL A 123 24.27 3.49 -6.28
N PHE A 124 24.92 2.34 -6.11
CA PHE A 124 24.62 1.44 -4.99
C PHE A 124 25.11 1.97 -3.65
N GLU A 125 26.21 2.73 -3.61
CA GLU A 125 26.66 3.45 -2.41
C GLU A 125 25.61 4.49 -1.98
N VAL A 126 25.12 5.30 -2.91
CA VAL A 126 24.07 6.30 -2.65
C VAL A 126 22.75 5.65 -2.21
N LEU A 127 22.32 4.58 -2.88
CA LEU A 127 21.13 3.83 -2.49
C LEU A 127 21.27 3.24 -1.08
N GLY A 128 22.43 2.66 -0.76
CA GLY A 128 22.70 2.09 0.56
C GLY A 128 22.71 3.11 1.69
N GLY A 129 23.15 4.35 1.42
CA GLY A 129 23.13 5.47 2.36
C GLY A 129 21.81 6.18 2.50
N SER A 130 20.83 5.91 1.62
CA SER A 130 19.52 6.56 1.59
C SER A 130 18.48 5.80 2.41
N ASN A 131 17.25 6.36 2.48
CA ASN A 131 16.09 5.71 3.07
C ASN A 131 15.40 4.68 2.13
N PHE A 132 16.04 4.29 1.03
CA PHE A 132 15.50 3.39 0.00
C PHE A 132 14.91 2.09 0.58
N ASN A 133 15.69 1.41 1.42
CA ASN A 133 15.29 0.10 1.94
C ASN A 133 14.01 0.14 2.79
N GLN A 134 13.80 1.21 3.54
CA GLN A 134 12.62 1.41 4.37
C GLN A 134 11.40 1.70 3.52
N GLU A 135 11.52 2.64 2.58
CA GLU A 135 10.41 3.08 1.74
C GLU A 135 9.99 2.01 0.72
N VAL A 136 10.93 1.23 0.19
CA VAL A 136 10.62 0.10 -0.69
C VAL A 136 9.88 -1.01 0.05
N HIS A 137 10.25 -1.29 1.30
CA HIS A 137 9.53 -2.26 2.13
C HIS A 137 8.05 -1.84 2.30
N GLU A 138 7.81 -0.57 2.64
CA GLU A 138 6.47 0.00 2.75
C GLU A 138 5.70 -0.09 1.42
N ALA A 139 6.34 0.22 0.29
CA ALA A 139 5.73 0.09 -1.02
C ALA A 139 5.41 -1.37 -1.38
N PHE A 140 6.25 -2.34 -0.98
CA PHE A 140 5.99 -3.75 -1.22
C PHE A 140 4.84 -4.31 -0.37
N MET A 141 4.56 -3.74 0.79
CA MET A 141 3.34 -4.07 1.52
C MET A 141 2.08 -3.66 0.74
N ASP A 142 2.07 -2.46 0.15
CA ASP A 142 0.96 -2.03 -0.71
C ASP A 142 0.88 -2.87 -2.00
N LEU A 143 2.02 -3.29 -2.54
CA LEU A 143 2.09 -4.18 -3.70
C LEU A 143 1.44 -5.56 -3.44
N ALA A 144 1.46 -6.06 -2.20
CA ALA A 144 0.74 -7.27 -1.82
C ALA A 144 -0.77 -7.16 -2.04
N ILE A 145 -1.31 -5.94 -1.95
CA ILE A 145 -2.70 -5.65 -2.34
C ILE A 145 -2.82 -5.58 -3.87
N GLY A 146 -1.85 -4.94 -4.55
CA GLY A 146 -1.85 -4.97 -6.01
C GLY A 146 -1.07 -3.86 -6.70
N THR A 147 -1.05 -2.66 -6.14
CA THR A 147 -0.40 -1.47 -6.72
C THR A 147 0.40 -0.78 -5.66
N ALA A 148 1.58 -0.30 -6.03
CA ALA A 148 2.41 0.53 -5.16
C ALA A 148 2.94 1.74 -5.94
N VAL A 149 3.20 2.83 -5.21
CA VAL A 149 3.74 4.06 -5.77
C VAL A 149 4.89 4.55 -4.89
N LEU A 150 6.03 4.76 -5.51
CA LEU A 150 7.23 5.29 -4.89
C LEU A 150 7.54 6.66 -5.51
N LEU A 151 7.71 7.67 -4.68
CA LEU A 151 8.21 8.99 -5.09
C LEU A 151 9.72 9.01 -4.86
N VAL A 152 10.46 9.52 -5.86
CA VAL A 152 11.91 9.63 -5.83
C VAL A 152 12.31 11.06 -6.17
N GLU A 153 12.76 11.80 -5.17
CA GLU A 153 13.11 13.22 -5.27
C GLU A 153 14.59 13.47 -4.99
N GLU A 154 15.06 14.61 -5.46
CA GLU A 154 16.36 15.15 -5.05
C GLU A 154 16.33 15.42 -3.55
N GLY A 155 17.30 14.93 -2.83
CA GLY A 155 17.49 15.14 -1.40
C GLY A 155 18.38 16.34 -1.07
N ASP A 156 19.16 16.20 -0.03
CA ASP A 156 20.14 17.20 0.40
C ASP A 156 21.60 16.78 0.03
N SER A 157 22.58 17.60 0.40
CA SER A 157 23.99 17.34 0.10
C SER A 157 24.57 16.11 0.81
N LEU A 158 23.93 15.62 1.88
CA LEU A 158 24.36 14.43 2.62
C LEU A 158 23.62 13.18 2.11
N ASN A 159 22.35 13.35 1.76
CA ASN A 159 21.49 12.31 1.20
C ASN A 159 20.94 12.80 -0.13
N PRO A 160 21.63 12.57 -1.25
CA PRO A 160 21.28 13.16 -2.53
C PRO A 160 19.95 12.67 -3.10
N ILE A 161 19.43 11.55 -2.61
CA ILE A 161 18.16 10.99 -3.06
C ILE A 161 17.28 10.69 -1.85
N ASN A 162 16.01 11.14 -1.94
CA ASN A 162 14.99 10.86 -0.96
C ASN A 162 13.88 10.03 -1.60
N PHE A 163 13.50 8.95 -0.92
CA PHE A 163 12.41 8.06 -1.32
C PHE A 163 11.20 8.26 -0.41
N GLN A 164 10.00 8.11 -0.96
CA GLN A 164 8.78 8.11 -0.18
C GLN A 164 7.78 7.11 -0.79
N ALA A 165 7.37 6.12 -0.03
CA ALA A 165 6.22 5.28 -0.37
C ALA A 165 4.93 6.11 -0.21
N ILE A 166 4.12 6.17 -1.25
CA ILE A 166 2.88 6.94 -1.21
C ILE A 166 1.73 5.99 -0.95
N PRO A 167 0.97 6.17 0.15
CA PRO A 167 -0.17 5.33 0.47
C PRO A 167 -1.21 5.35 -0.66
N LEU A 168 -1.74 4.19 -1.03
CA LEU A 168 -2.71 4.04 -2.12
C LEU A 168 -3.96 4.93 -1.97
N PRO A 169 -4.51 5.19 -0.76
CA PRO A 169 -5.65 6.11 -0.61
C PRO A 169 -5.40 7.53 -1.13
N ARG A 170 -4.13 7.90 -1.25
CA ARG A 170 -3.69 9.23 -1.68
C ARG A 170 -3.32 9.31 -3.16
N VAL A 171 -3.46 8.22 -3.93
CA VAL A 171 -2.96 8.12 -5.31
C VAL A 171 -4.06 7.76 -6.29
N MET A 172 -4.24 8.58 -7.31
CA MET A 172 -5.12 8.32 -8.45
C MET A 172 -4.27 8.13 -9.72
N LEU A 173 -4.51 7.04 -10.42
CA LEU A 173 -3.73 6.61 -11.58
C LEU A 173 -4.58 6.56 -12.84
N ASN A 174 -3.95 6.83 -13.99
CA ASN A 174 -4.55 6.55 -15.28
C ASN A 174 -3.51 5.97 -16.25
N ASN A 175 -3.98 5.21 -17.25
CA ASN A 175 -3.15 4.64 -18.28
C ASN A 175 -3.11 5.52 -19.52
N GLY A 176 -1.96 5.53 -20.18
CA GLY A 176 -1.81 6.06 -21.51
C GLY A 176 -2.29 5.11 -22.61
N PRO A 177 -2.11 5.53 -23.88
CA PRO A 177 -2.51 4.75 -25.06
C PRO A 177 -1.82 3.39 -25.16
N ASP A 178 -0.64 3.24 -24.57
CA ASP A 178 0.16 2.01 -24.54
C ASP A 178 -0.14 1.10 -23.33
N ASN A 179 -1.21 1.39 -22.59
CA ASN A 179 -1.61 0.68 -21.35
C ASN A 179 -0.55 0.71 -20.25
N LYS A 180 0.42 1.62 -20.31
CA LYS A 180 1.32 1.95 -19.21
C LYS A 180 0.74 3.08 -18.38
N ILE A 181 1.07 3.11 -17.10
CA ILE A 181 0.70 4.23 -16.24
C ILE A 181 1.52 5.45 -16.69
N ASP A 182 0.83 6.48 -17.16
CA ASP A 182 1.42 7.73 -17.66
C ASP A 182 0.93 8.96 -16.92
N THR A 183 -0.10 8.79 -16.09
CA THR A 183 -0.74 9.85 -15.33
C THR A 183 -0.88 9.42 -13.88
N ILE A 184 -0.31 10.21 -12.99
CA ILE A 184 -0.27 9.94 -11.55
C ILE A 184 -0.65 11.23 -10.84
N PHE A 185 -1.66 11.15 -9.98
CA PHE A 185 -2.03 12.23 -9.07
C PHE A 185 -1.84 11.79 -7.63
N ARG A 186 -1.36 12.70 -6.81
CA ARG A 186 -1.20 12.55 -5.36
C ARG A 186 -2.00 13.63 -4.65
N THR A 187 -2.87 13.24 -3.75
CA THR A 187 -3.61 14.15 -2.87
C THR A 187 -2.88 14.33 -1.55
N ARG A 188 -2.72 15.58 -1.11
CA ARG A 188 -2.08 15.95 0.15
C ARG A 188 -2.94 16.96 0.89
N TYR A 189 -2.97 16.86 2.21
CA TYR A 189 -3.56 17.87 3.09
C TYR A 189 -2.43 18.58 3.82
N ILE A 190 -2.18 19.83 3.45
CA ILE A 190 -1.05 20.64 3.94
C ILE A 190 -1.61 21.92 4.57
N ASN A 191 -1.11 22.30 5.74
CA ASN A 191 -1.51 23.60 6.31
C ASN A 191 -1.03 24.75 5.43
N TYR A 192 -1.85 25.78 5.25
CA TYR A 192 -1.53 26.90 4.37
C TYR A 192 -0.18 27.55 4.69
N ASN A 193 0.20 27.68 5.96
CA ASN A 193 1.49 28.23 6.37
C ASN A 193 2.72 27.38 5.96
N ARG A 194 2.51 26.10 5.64
CA ARG A 194 3.57 25.18 5.17
C ARG A 194 3.65 25.07 3.65
N LEU A 195 2.71 25.66 2.90
CA LEU A 195 2.71 25.57 1.44
C LEU A 195 3.98 26.16 0.82
N MET A 196 4.43 27.31 1.33
CA MET A 196 5.66 27.95 0.83
C MET A 196 6.91 27.11 1.09
N ALA A 197 6.95 26.41 2.23
CA ALA A 197 8.06 25.51 2.55
C ALA A 197 8.00 24.22 1.70
N ALA A 198 6.79 23.70 1.44
CA ALA A 198 6.60 22.51 0.63
C ALA A 198 6.88 22.78 -0.87
N TYR A 199 6.60 23.99 -1.34
CA TYR A 199 6.79 24.40 -2.74
C TYR A 199 7.55 25.73 -2.82
N PRO A 200 8.90 25.72 -2.61
CA PRO A 200 9.68 26.98 -2.53
C PRO A 200 9.70 27.80 -3.85
N LYS A 201 9.39 27.13 -4.98
CA LYS A 201 9.36 27.75 -6.31
C LYS A 201 7.94 28.09 -6.78
N ALA A 202 6.97 28.06 -5.85
CA ALA A 202 5.57 28.32 -6.16
C ALA A 202 5.28 29.83 -6.30
N GLU A 203 4.42 30.15 -7.24
CA GLU A 203 3.85 31.49 -7.37
C GLU A 203 2.52 31.52 -6.61
N MET A 204 2.52 32.18 -5.44
CA MET A 204 1.31 32.29 -4.61
C MET A 204 0.50 33.51 -5.01
N SER A 205 -0.80 33.34 -5.21
CA SER A 205 -1.72 34.45 -5.46
C SER A 205 -1.87 35.37 -4.23
N PRO A 206 -2.27 36.65 -4.42
CA PRO A 206 -2.59 37.51 -3.30
C PRO A 206 -3.69 36.96 -2.39
N GLU A 207 -4.64 36.21 -2.94
CA GLU A 207 -5.72 35.57 -2.19
C GLU A 207 -5.19 34.42 -1.32
N MET A 208 -4.29 33.62 -1.85
CA MET A 208 -3.60 32.54 -1.12
C MET A 208 -2.73 33.10 0.02
N LEU A 209 -1.97 34.19 -0.24
CA LEU A 209 -1.17 34.86 0.77
C LEU A 209 -2.07 35.43 1.89
N LYS A 210 -3.23 35.98 1.54
CA LYS A 210 -4.21 36.44 2.52
C LYS A 210 -4.74 35.28 3.37
N LYS A 211 -5.07 34.14 2.76
CA LYS A 211 -5.51 32.94 3.45
C LYS A 211 -4.46 32.41 4.43
N ILE A 212 -3.17 32.44 4.03
CA ILE A 212 -2.03 32.10 4.90
C ILE A 212 -1.97 33.02 6.11
N SER A 213 -2.24 34.31 5.91
CA SER A 213 -2.23 35.31 7.01
C SER A 213 -3.43 35.17 7.94
N ASP A 214 -4.61 34.93 7.40
CA ASP A 214 -5.87 34.93 8.16
C ASP A 214 -6.08 33.59 8.90
N ASP A 215 -5.78 32.47 8.27
CA ASP A 215 -5.94 31.12 8.82
C ASP A 215 -4.87 30.14 8.28
N GLY A 216 -3.62 30.41 8.61
CA GLY A 216 -2.49 29.60 8.16
C GLY A 216 -2.46 28.16 8.71
N HIS A 217 -3.24 27.86 9.75
CA HIS A 217 -3.34 26.51 10.33
C HIS A 217 -4.40 25.64 9.66
N ALA A 218 -5.31 26.23 8.88
CA ALA A 218 -6.27 25.43 8.11
C ALA A 218 -5.54 24.52 7.12
N LYS A 219 -6.09 23.33 6.89
CA LYS A 219 -5.57 22.37 5.92
C LYS A 219 -6.08 22.74 4.53
N ALA A 220 -5.17 22.83 3.57
CA ALA A 220 -5.47 22.93 2.14
C ALA A 220 -5.40 21.54 1.50
N LYS A 221 -6.39 21.20 0.68
CA LYS A 221 -6.34 20.04 -0.22
C LYS A 221 -5.52 20.41 -1.45
N VAL A 222 -4.31 19.85 -1.54
CA VAL A 222 -3.39 20.07 -2.65
C VAL A 222 -3.28 18.79 -3.46
N VAL A 223 -3.42 18.89 -4.77
CA VAL A 223 -3.22 17.77 -5.70
C VAL A 223 -1.99 18.03 -6.54
N GLU A 224 -1.02 17.14 -6.43
CA GLU A 224 0.14 17.05 -7.31
C GLU A 224 -0.20 16.11 -8.46
N GLY A 225 0.09 16.48 -9.69
CA GLY A 225 -0.16 15.64 -10.85
C GLY A 225 1.05 15.60 -11.79
N VAL A 226 1.41 14.38 -12.22
CA VAL A 226 2.39 14.16 -13.29
C VAL A 226 1.68 13.41 -14.40
N PHE A 227 1.73 13.95 -15.60
CA PHE A 227 1.15 13.30 -16.77
C PHE A 227 2.02 13.49 -18.01
N LYS A 228 2.12 12.42 -18.81
CA LYS A 228 2.91 12.39 -20.04
C LYS A 228 2.27 13.28 -21.11
N VAL A 229 3.11 14.00 -21.84
CA VAL A 229 2.73 14.80 -23.00
C VAL A 229 3.17 14.07 -24.27
N TYR A 230 2.26 13.91 -25.21
CA TYR A 230 2.47 13.11 -26.43
C TYR A 230 2.73 13.95 -27.68
N ASP A 231 3.03 15.25 -27.52
CA ASP A 231 3.25 16.17 -28.64
C ASP A 231 4.47 15.81 -29.51
N LYS A 232 5.46 15.13 -28.88
CA LYS A 232 6.68 14.68 -29.53
C LYS A 232 6.91 13.18 -29.29
N PRO A 233 6.76 12.34 -30.31
CA PRO A 233 6.78 10.88 -30.14
C PRO A 233 8.11 10.30 -29.67
N ASN A 234 9.23 10.99 -29.88
CA ASN A 234 10.58 10.51 -29.54
C ASN A 234 11.16 11.14 -28.26
N GLU A 235 10.43 12.04 -27.60
CA GLU A 235 10.88 12.68 -26.36
C GLU A 235 9.96 12.24 -25.20
N GLU A 236 10.56 11.83 -24.09
CA GLU A 236 9.81 11.64 -22.83
C GLU A 236 9.61 13.00 -22.18
N ILE A 237 8.39 13.54 -22.28
CA ILE A 237 8.01 14.82 -21.69
C ILE A 237 6.86 14.58 -20.75
N TYR A 238 7.01 15.07 -19.52
CA TYR A 238 5.96 15.05 -18.51
C TYR A 238 5.65 16.47 -18.05
N LYS A 239 4.39 16.76 -17.79
CA LYS A 239 3.96 17.94 -17.06
C LYS A 239 3.80 17.59 -15.59
N TYR A 240 4.45 18.35 -14.72
CA TYR A 240 4.26 18.33 -13.28
C TYR A 240 3.50 19.58 -12.87
N CYS A 241 2.31 19.38 -12.31
CA CYS A 241 1.43 20.46 -11.89
C CYS A 241 1.03 20.25 -10.42
N VAL A 242 0.94 21.34 -9.67
CA VAL A 242 0.44 21.37 -8.31
C VAL A 242 -0.71 22.35 -8.23
N VAL A 243 -1.86 21.90 -7.79
CA VAL A 243 -3.09 22.69 -7.70
C VAL A 243 -3.65 22.66 -6.28
N CYS A 244 -3.95 23.82 -5.72
CA CYS A 244 -4.76 23.94 -4.53
C CYS A 244 -6.24 23.77 -4.92
N MET A 245 -6.85 22.66 -4.50
CA MET A 245 -8.23 22.34 -4.90
C MET A 245 -9.26 23.26 -4.25
N ASP A 246 -9.03 23.69 -3.00
CA ASP A 246 -9.96 24.53 -2.26
C ASP A 246 -10.08 25.92 -2.88
N MET A 247 -8.98 26.44 -3.44
CA MET A 247 -8.94 27.74 -4.12
C MET A 247 -9.01 27.62 -5.64
N GLN A 248 -8.92 26.41 -6.17
CA GLN A 248 -8.86 26.14 -7.61
C GLN A 248 -7.74 26.90 -8.33
N GLU A 249 -6.58 27.00 -7.69
CA GLU A 249 -5.43 27.76 -8.17
C GLU A 249 -4.22 26.85 -8.45
N MET A 250 -3.50 27.16 -9.54
CA MET A 250 -2.23 26.52 -9.90
C MET A 250 -1.12 27.10 -9.03
N ILE A 251 -0.51 26.26 -8.18
CA ILE A 251 0.62 26.63 -7.32
C ILE A 251 1.94 26.53 -8.09
N LEU A 252 2.09 25.48 -8.90
CA LEU A 252 3.32 25.17 -9.63
C LEU A 252 3.00 24.43 -10.91
N GLU A 253 3.68 24.83 -12.00
CA GLU A 253 3.68 24.08 -13.26
C GLU A 253 5.11 23.97 -13.76
N LYS A 254 5.54 22.74 -14.07
CA LYS A 254 6.87 22.46 -14.64
C LYS A 254 6.77 21.44 -15.75
N GLU A 255 7.66 21.59 -16.72
CA GLU A 255 7.88 20.58 -17.75
C GLU A 255 9.13 19.77 -17.39
N LEU A 256 8.99 18.45 -17.32
CA LEU A 256 10.04 17.50 -17.01
C LEU A 256 10.41 16.74 -18.30
N LYS A 257 11.65 16.85 -18.76
CA LYS A 257 12.11 16.29 -20.04
C LYS A 257 13.18 15.24 -19.86
N GLY A 258 13.13 14.22 -20.69
CA GLY A 258 14.14 13.17 -20.83
C GLY A 258 13.88 11.94 -19.97
N VAL A 259 14.72 10.94 -20.15
CA VAL A 259 14.63 9.65 -19.49
C VAL A 259 14.72 9.81 -17.96
N GLY A 260 13.85 9.11 -17.22
CA GLY A 260 13.82 9.20 -15.76
C GLY A 260 13.29 10.54 -15.22
N ALA A 261 12.63 11.36 -16.04
CA ALA A 261 12.11 12.67 -15.61
C ALA A 261 10.92 12.57 -14.65
N ASN A 262 10.13 11.51 -14.74
CA ASN A 262 9.00 11.29 -13.84
C ASN A 262 9.51 10.95 -12.42
N PRO A 263 9.16 11.73 -11.39
CA PRO A 263 9.56 11.44 -10.02
C PRO A 263 8.75 10.31 -9.38
N TYR A 264 7.59 9.96 -9.93
CA TYR A 264 6.74 8.90 -9.42
C TYR A 264 6.98 7.60 -10.18
N ILE A 265 7.14 6.51 -9.45
CA ILE A 265 7.28 5.16 -9.97
C ILE A 265 6.08 4.37 -9.47
N ALA A 266 5.11 4.13 -10.35
CA ALA A 266 3.92 3.33 -10.06
C ALA A 266 4.09 1.95 -10.67
N PHE A 267 3.91 0.91 -9.86
CA PHE A 267 4.12 -0.47 -10.28
C PHE A 267 3.06 -1.40 -9.69
N ARG A 268 2.81 -2.50 -10.40
CA ARG A 268 1.71 -3.42 -10.12
C ARG A 268 2.21 -4.85 -10.02
N TRP A 269 1.60 -5.63 -9.14
CA TRP A 269 1.86 -7.07 -9.06
C TRP A 269 1.35 -7.79 -10.31
N ASN A 270 0.04 -7.85 -10.47
CA ASN A 270 -0.64 -8.35 -11.67
C ASN A 270 -1.75 -7.39 -12.06
N LYS A 271 -2.15 -7.42 -13.34
CA LYS A 271 -3.33 -6.69 -13.82
C LYS A 271 -4.12 -7.53 -14.81
N ALA A 272 -5.42 -7.37 -14.86
CA ALA A 272 -6.21 -7.84 -15.98
C ALA A 272 -6.08 -6.86 -17.17
N SER A 273 -6.38 -7.35 -18.37
CA SER A 273 -6.35 -6.50 -19.56
C SER A 273 -7.35 -5.34 -19.43
N GLY A 274 -6.90 -4.12 -19.70
CA GLY A 274 -7.72 -2.91 -19.60
C GLY A 274 -7.81 -2.29 -18.20
N GLU A 275 -7.33 -2.96 -17.15
CA GLU A 275 -7.31 -2.40 -15.79
C GLU A 275 -6.12 -1.45 -15.58
N VAL A 276 -6.34 -0.38 -14.84
CA VAL A 276 -5.30 0.57 -14.43
C VAL A 276 -4.59 0.05 -13.18
N TYR A 277 -5.36 -0.34 -12.18
CA TYR A 277 -4.86 -0.82 -10.90
C TYR A 277 -4.53 -2.31 -10.94
N GLY A 278 -3.57 -2.71 -10.12
CA GLY A 278 -3.12 -4.08 -10.00
C GLY A 278 -3.96 -4.92 -9.04
N ARG A 279 -3.79 -6.23 -9.17
CA ARG A 279 -4.34 -7.24 -8.26
C ARG A 279 -3.18 -8.00 -7.63
N GLY A 280 -3.06 -7.91 -6.32
CA GLY A 280 -2.02 -8.57 -5.55
C GLY A 280 -2.41 -9.97 -5.07
N PRO A 281 -1.48 -10.67 -4.42
CA PRO A 281 -1.72 -11.98 -3.83
C PRO A 281 -2.80 -11.98 -2.75
N VAL A 282 -3.01 -10.86 -2.07
CA VAL A 282 -4.07 -10.71 -1.07
C VAL A 282 -5.45 -10.93 -1.68
N PHE A 283 -5.71 -10.43 -2.91
CA PHE A 283 -6.99 -10.67 -3.57
C PHE A 283 -7.29 -12.16 -3.77
N ASN A 284 -6.26 -12.95 -4.08
CA ASN A 284 -6.42 -14.39 -4.23
C ASN A 284 -6.67 -15.09 -2.89
N ALA A 285 -6.13 -14.56 -1.80
CA ALA A 285 -6.29 -15.09 -0.45
C ALA A 285 -7.54 -14.57 0.27
N MET A 286 -8.21 -13.52 -0.23
CA MET A 286 -9.24 -12.77 0.50
C MET A 286 -10.38 -13.67 0.99
N ALA A 287 -10.85 -14.61 0.17
CA ALA A 287 -11.90 -15.55 0.58
C ALA A 287 -11.46 -16.42 1.77
N ALA A 288 -10.22 -16.93 1.73
CA ALA A 288 -9.66 -17.72 2.84
C ALA A 288 -9.45 -16.85 4.09
N ILE A 289 -8.97 -15.61 3.93
CA ILE A 289 -8.75 -14.66 5.02
C ILE A 289 -10.06 -14.36 5.76
N LYS A 290 -11.11 -14.01 5.02
CA LYS A 290 -12.44 -13.73 5.59
C LYS A 290 -13.02 -14.95 6.31
N THR A 291 -12.96 -16.12 5.66
CA THR A 291 -13.49 -17.36 6.25
C THR A 291 -12.72 -17.74 7.50
N THR A 292 -11.40 -17.59 7.50
CA THR A 292 -10.56 -17.86 8.68
C THR A 292 -10.93 -16.94 9.84
N ASN A 293 -11.04 -15.63 9.61
CA ASN A 293 -11.43 -14.66 10.63
C ASN A 293 -12.82 -14.99 11.21
N LEU A 294 -13.81 -15.24 10.36
CA LEU A 294 -15.16 -15.62 10.80
C LEU A 294 -15.14 -16.93 11.61
N THR A 295 -14.37 -17.92 11.16
CA THR A 295 -14.28 -19.21 11.88
C THR A 295 -13.66 -19.04 13.27
N VAL A 296 -12.58 -18.23 13.38
CA VAL A 296 -11.96 -17.94 14.68
C VAL A 296 -12.91 -17.15 15.58
N GLU A 297 -13.62 -16.16 15.05
CA GLU A 297 -14.63 -15.41 15.77
C GLU A 297 -15.71 -16.33 16.36
N LEU A 298 -16.28 -17.24 15.55
CA LEU A 298 -17.28 -18.21 15.99
C LEU A 298 -16.73 -19.18 17.05
N ILE A 299 -15.46 -19.59 16.94
CA ILE A 299 -14.80 -20.41 17.95
C ILE A 299 -14.68 -19.66 19.28
N LEU A 300 -14.27 -18.38 19.23
CA LEU A 300 -14.14 -17.54 20.42
C LEU A 300 -15.49 -17.29 21.09
N GLN A 301 -16.54 -17.00 20.31
CA GLN A 301 -17.90 -16.86 20.82
C GLN A 301 -18.40 -18.15 21.46
N ASN A 302 -18.16 -19.32 20.85
CA ASN A 302 -18.54 -20.61 21.42
C ASN A 302 -17.74 -20.93 22.68
N ALA A 303 -16.44 -20.63 22.69
CA ALA A 303 -15.60 -20.75 23.89
C ALA A 303 -16.12 -19.85 25.02
N GLN A 304 -16.51 -18.62 24.74
CA GLN A 304 -17.11 -17.70 25.71
C GLN A 304 -18.40 -18.26 26.30
N MET A 305 -19.30 -18.81 25.45
CA MET A 305 -20.52 -19.44 25.91
C MET A 305 -20.22 -20.68 26.78
N SER A 306 -19.19 -21.46 26.43
CA SER A 306 -18.77 -22.63 27.24
C SER A 306 -18.19 -22.24 28.59
N ILE A 307 -17.45 -21.14 28.67
CA ILE A 307 -16.81 -20.62 29.89
C ILE A 307 -17.86 -19.94 30.78
N SER A 308 -18.72 -19.11 30.19
CA SER A 308 -19.75 -18.38 30.93
C SER A 308 -20.87 -19.28 31.44
N GLY A 309 -21.08 -20.43 30.79
CA GLY A 309 -22.13 -21.37 31.06
C GLY A 309 -23.52 -20.81 30.74
N ILE A 310 -24.26 -21.50 29.92
CA ILE A 310 -25.70 -21.28 29.76
C ILE A 310 -26.40 -22.34 30.52
N TYR A 311 -27.27 -21.95 31.43
CA TYR A 311 -28.00 -22.88 32.28
C TYR A 311 -29.47 -22.83 31.91
N THR A 312 -30.07 -24.01 31.82
CA THR A 312 -31.52 -24.17 31.70
C THR A 312 -32.08 -24.57 33.04
N PHE A 313 -33.24 -24.08 33.41
CA PHE A 313 -33.98 -24.47 34.58
C PHE A 313 -35.45 -24.70 34.26
N GLU A 314 -36.11 -25.54 35.04
CA GLU A 314 -37.55 -25.72 34.94
C GLU A 314 -38.23 -24.60 35.74
N ASP A 315 -39.23 -23.92 35.12
CA ASP A 315 -40.00 -22.87 35.80
C ASP A 315 -41.04 -23.54 36.73
N ASP A 316 -40.56 -23.92 37.92
CA ASP A 316 -41.36 -24.55 38.95
C ASP A 316 -41.76 -23.58 40.09
N GLY A 317 -41.50 -22.29 39.90
CA GLY A 317 -41.76 -21.22 40.84
C GLY A 317 -40.87 -21.23 42.11
N VAL A 318 -39.87 -22.13 42.18
CA VAL A 318 -38.91 -22.22 43.30
C VAL A 318 -37.62 -21.48 43.01
N ILE A 319 -37.19 -21.56 41.78
CA ILE A 319 -35.95 -20.91 41.30
C ILE A 319 -36.28 -19.54 40.69
N ASN A 320 -35.85 -18.46 41.32
CA ASN A 320 -35.91 -17.13 40.72
C ASN A 320 -34.58 -16.80 40.04
N PRO A 321 -34.52 -16.69 38.70
CA PRO A 321 -33.29 -16.45 37.98
C PRO A 321 -32.58 -15.14 38.34
N GLU A 322 -33.33 -14.11 38.79
CA GLU A 322 -32.76 -12.84 39.20
C GLU A 322 -31.94 -12.90 40.49
N ASN A 323 -32.17 -13.90 41.35
CA ASN A 323 -31.54 -14.03 42.64
C ASN A 323 -30.42 -15.10 42.68
N ILE A 324 -30.15 -15.76 41.55
CA ILE A 324 -29.13 -16.81 41.49
C ILE A 324 -27.75 -16.19 41.28
N VAL A 325 -26.88 -16.32 42.25
CA VAL A 325 -25.47 -15.97 42.14
C VAL A 325 -24.67 -17.26 41.97
N LEU A 326 -24.10 -17.45 40.74
CA LEU A 326 -23.25 -18.61 40.45
C LEU A 326 -21.82 -18.31 40.92
N GLN A 327 -21.52 -18.64 42.16
CA GLN A 327 -20.18 -18.56 42.75
C GLN A 327 -19.77 -19.93 43.33
N PRO A 328 -18.48 -20.24 43.39
CA PRO A 328 -18.01 -21.45 44.07
C PRO A 328 -18.54 -21.52 45.52
N GLY A 329 -19.28 -22.60 45.84
CA GLY A 329 -19.87 -22.79 47.15
C GLY A 329 -21.30 -22.27 47.33
N SER A 330 -21.93 -21.70 46.30
CA SER A 330 -23.34 -21.25 46.33
C SER A 330 -24.28 -22.47 46.49
N LEU A 331 -25.24 -22.37 47.41
CA LEU A 331 -26.31 -23.36 47.57
C LEU A 331 -27.57 -22.85 46.83
N ILE A 332 -28.00 -23.60 45.83
CA ILE A 332 -29.16 -23.26 45.01
C ILE A 332 -30.31 -24.19 45.41
N PRO A 333 -31.47 -23.66 45.88
CA PRO A 333 -32.62 -24.49 46.24
C PRO A 333 -33.25 -25.09 44.97
N VAL A 334 -33.60 -26.37 45.01
CA VAL A 334 -34.20 -27.12 43.92
C VAL A 334 -35.48 -27.77 44.43
N ALA A 335 -36.59 -27.72 43.68
CA ALA A 335 -37.82 -28.37 44.03
C ALA A 335 -37.65 -29.92 43.99
N PRO A 336 -38.36 -30.66 44.82
CA PRO A 336 -38.43 -32.11 44.72
C PRO A 336 -38.96 -32.52 43.34
N ASN A 337 -38.22 -33.33 42.58
CA ASN A 337 -38.47 -33.79 41.22
C ASN A 337 -38.13 -32.79 40.08
N SER A 338 -37.62 -31.59 40.35
CA SER A 338 -37.05 -30.71 39.33
C SER A 338 -35.64 -31.19 38.98
N ARG A 339 -35.28 -31.05 37.71
CA ARG A 339 -33.92 -31.32 37.24
C ARG A 339 -32.91 -30.26 37.70
N GLY A 340 -33.37 -29.18 38.30
CA GLY A 340 -32.55 -28.09 38.75
C GLY A 340 -31.89 -27.34 37.60
N LEU A 341 -30.81 -26.65 37.92
CA LEU A 341 -29.98 -25.99 36.92
C LEU A 341 -29.17 -27.01 36.11
N GLN A 342 -29.41 -27.07 34.82
CA GLN A 342 -28.63 -27.90 33.90
C GLN A 342 -27.79 -27.03 32.96
N ALA A 343 -26.48 -27.28 32.92
CA ALA A 343 -25.63 -26.65 31.95
C ALA A 343 -26.01 -27.11 30.55
N LEU A 344 -26.26 -26.15 29.65
CA LEU A 344 -26.47 -26.43 28.22
C LEU A 344 -25.13 -26.88 27.64
N PRO A 345 -25.03 -28.13 27.11
CA PRO A 345 -23.76 -28.56 26.51
C PRO A 345 -23.43 -27.70 25.32
N ALA A 346 -22.22 -27.14 25.27
CA ALA A 346 -21.73 -26.45 24.09
C ALA A 346 -21.69 -27.41 22.88
N ALA A 347 -22.43 -27.08 21.84
CA ALA A 347 -22.63 -27.96 20.69
C ALA A 347 -21.47 -27.93 19.65
N GLY A 348 -20.37 -27.23 19.93
CA GLY A 348 -19.29 -27.03 18.98
C GLY A 348 -18.31 -28.20 18.89
N ARG A 349 -18.00 -28.64 17.67
CA ARG A 349 -16.93 -29.60 17.39
C ARG A 349 -15.65 -28.83 17.07
N PHE A 350 -14.88 -28.50 18.10
CA PHE A 350 -13.63 -27.74 18.01
C PHE A 350 -12.53 -28.47 17.18
N ASP A 351 -12.52 -29.80 17.20
CA ASP A 351 -11.59 -30.66 16.46
C ASP A 351 -11.70 -30.43 14.94
N VAL A 352 -12.92 -30.38 14.41
CA VAL A 352 -13.18 -30.13 12.99
C VAL A 352 -12.82 -28.68 12.63
N ALA A 353 -13.18 -27.72 13.47
CA ALA A 353 -12.86 -26.33 13.24
C ALA A 353 -11.35 -26.10 13.20
N GLN A 354 -10.58 -26.74 14.08
CA GLN A 354 -9.11 -26.62 14.11
C GLN A 354 -8.45 -27.20 12.85
N LEU A 355 -8.96 -28.32 12.32
CA LEU A 355 -8.48 -28.92 11.07
C LEU A 355 -8.69 -27.97 9.89
N ILE A 356 -9.90 -27.42 9.76
CA ILE A 356 -10.25 -26.47 8.69
C ILE A 356 -9.39 -25.20 8.77
N LEU A 357 -9.19 -24.67 9.99
CA LEU A 357 -8.32 -23.50 10.20
C LEU A 357 -6.88 -23.76 9.77
N GLY A 358 -6.35 -24.96 10.05
CA GLY A 358 -5.01 -25.35 9.63
C GLY A 358 -4.86 -25.28 8.11
N ASP A 359 -5.81 -25.87 7.37
CA ASP A 359 -5.80 -25.85 5.92
C ASP A 359 -5.98 -24.43 5.33
N MET A 360 -6.87 -23.63 5.92
CA MET A 360 -7.08 -22.25 5.46
C MET A 360 -5.85 -21.38 5.70
N ARG A 361 -5.22 -21.48 6.85
CA ARG A 361 -3.97 -20.76 7.13
C ARG A 361 -2.84 -21.18 6.18
N ALA A 362 -2.74 -22.46 5.87
CA ALA A 362 -1.78 -22.95 4.86
C ALA A 362 -2.06 -22.36 3.47
N ASN A 363 -3.33 -22.27 3.07
CA ASN A 363 -3.73 -21.64 1.81
C ASN A 363 -3.39 -20.14 1.78
N ILE A 364 -3.62 -19.40 2.88
CA ILE A 364 -3.23 -17.98 3.00
C ILE A 364 -1.72 -17.84 2.87
N LYS A 365 -0.94 -18.64 3.60
CA LYS A 365 0.53 -18.62 3.54
C LYS A 365 1.05 -18.91 2.13
N LYS A 366 0.47 -19.88 1.46
CA LYS A 366 0.83 -20.22 0.08
C LYS A 366 0.49 -19.10 -0.90
N ALA A 367 -0.69 -18.50 -0.79
CA ALA A 367 -1.11 -17.40 -1.65
C ALA A 367 -0.23 -16.15 -1.47
N LEU A 368 0.24 -15.87 -0.25
CA LEU A 368 1.16 -14.78 0.09
C LEU A 368 2.65 -15.14 -0.11
N TYR A 369 2.95 -16.27 -0.72
CA TYR A 369 4.32 -16.71 -1.02
C TYR A 369 5.22 -16.86 0.23
N MET A 370 4.66 -17.04 1.43
CA MET A 370 5.42 -17.12 2.68
C MET A 370 6.36 -18.33 2.76
N GLU A 371 6.06 -19.41 2.04
CA GLU A 371 6.86 -20.65 2.06
C GLU A 371 7.79 -20.77 0.85
N THR A 372 7.45 -20.07 -0.24
CA THR A 372 8.14 -20.21 -1.53
C THR A 372 9.27 -19.20 -1.71
N LEU A 373 9.07 -17.96 -1.29
CA LEU A 373 10.12 -16.95 -1.38
C LEU A 373 11.22 -17.21 -0.34
N GLY A 374 12.48 -17.02 -0.73
CA GLY A 374 13.65 -17.19 0.15
C GLY A 374 13.56 -16.35 1.43
N ARG A 375 14.13 -16.82 2.52
CA ARG A 375 14.20 -16.04 3.77
C ARG A 375 15.21 -14.90 3.61
N PRO A 376 14.91 -13.71 4.17
CA PRO A 376 15.91 -12.63 4.23
C PRO A 376 17.08 -13.07 5.14
N GLU A 377 18.29 -13.01 4.61
CA GLU A 377 19.52 -13.25 5.36
C GLU A 377 20.28 -11.93 5.52
N GLY A 378 20.74 -11.65 6.72
CA GLY A 378 21.43 -10.41 7.08
C GLY A 378 22.92 -10.34 6.75
N THR A 379 23.43 -11.24 5.89
CA THR A 379 24.83 -11.28 5.52
C THR A 379 25.08 -10.65 4.15
N PRO A 380 26.26 -10.01 3.93
CA PRO A 380 26.64 -9.53 2.61
C PRO A 380 26.67 -10.68 1.60
N MET A 381 25.99 -10.51 0.46
CA MET A 381 25.89 -11.52 -0.59
C MET A 381 26.84 -11.24 -1.74
N SER A 382 27.34 -12.30 -2.36
CA SER A 382 28.12 -12.19 -3.61
C SER A 382 27.19 -11.87 -4.79
N ALA A 383 27.74 -11.28 -5.86
CA ALA A 383 26.96 -11.00 -7.07
C ALA A 383 26.33 -12.29 -7.68
N THR A 384 27.03 -13.42 -7.59
CA THR A 384 26.53 -14.72 -8.05
C THR A 384 25.31 -15.17 -7.24
N GLU A 385 25.37 -15.03 -5.92
CA GLU A 385 24.26 -15.40 -5.03
C GLU A 385 23.03 -14.52 -5.25
N VAL A 386 23.21 -13.22 -5.48
CA VAL A 386 22.11 -12.30 -5.84
C VAL A 386 21.48 -12.74 -7.17
N ALA A 387 22.29 -13.10 -8.17
CA ALA A 387 21.78 -13.57 -9.48
C ALA A 387 21.00 -14.89 -9.36
N GLU A 388 21.47 -15.84 -8.54
CA GLU A 388 20.74 -17.10 -8.27
C GLU A 388 19.40 -16.82 -7.59
N ARG A 389 19.35 -15.97 -6.56
CA ARG A 389 18.11 -15.60 -5.86
C ARG A 389 17.12 -14.91 -6.79
N MET A 390 17.58 -13.99 -7.65
CA MET A 390 16.73 -13.36 -8.65
C MET A 390 16.18 -14.36 -9.66
N SER A 391 16.98 -15.35 -10.07
CA SER A 391 16.56 -16.44 -10.97
C SER A 391 15.48 -17.30 -10.31
N ASP A 392 15.65 -17.65 -9.05
CA ASP A 392 14.67 -18.44 -8.30
C ASP A 392 13.37 -17.65 -8.08
N LEU A 393 13.46 -16.37 -7.71
CA LEU A 393 12.32 -15.48 -7.61
C LEU A 393 11.57 -15.38 -8.94
N SER A 394 12.28 -15.19 -10.05
CA SER A 394 11.70 -15.14 -11.39
C SER A 394 10.91 -16.40 -11.75
N ARG A 395 11.40 -17.60 -11.36
CA ARG A 395 10.68 -18.85 -11.56
C ARG A 395 9.43 -18.96 -10.69
N GLN A 396 9.47 -18.46 -9.47
CA GLN A 396 8.36 -18.56 -8.51
C GLN A 396 7.22 -17.60 -8.81
N ILE A 397 7.52 -16.33 -9.11
CA ILE A 397 6.50 -15.30 -9.35
C ILE A 397 6.21 -15.08 -10.85
N GLY A 398 6.96 -15.74 -11.74
CA GLY A 398 6.67 -15.80 -13.18
C GLY A 398 6.45 -14.44 -13.84
N SER A 399 5.26 -14.22 -14.41
CA SER A 399 4.93 -13.01 -15.16
C SER A 399 4.98 -11.73 -14.32
N SER A 400 4.78 -11.81 -12.99
CA SER A 400 4.86 -10.65 -12.09
C SER A 400 6.28 -10.12 -12.00
N PHE A 401 7.30 -11.00 -12.09
CA PHE A 401 8.71 -10.57 -12.10
C PHE A 401 9.03 -9.67 -13.29
N GLY A 402 8.67 -10.07 -14.51
CA GLY A 402 8.91 -9.25 -15.70
C GLY A 402 8.21 -7.90 -15.65
N ARG A 403 7.02 -7.85 -15.03
CA ARG A 403 6.32 -6.58 -14.81
C ARG A 403 7.04 -5.70 -13.79
N LEU A 404 7.45 -6.23 -12.66
CA LEU A 404 8.21 -5.49 -11.65
C LEU A 404 9.54 -5.00 -12.22
N GLN A 405 10.20 -5.78 -13.07
CA GLN A 405 11.39 -5.32 -13.77
C GLN A 405 11.10 -4.10 -14.67
N SER A 406 9.98 -4.13 -15.41
CA SER A 406 9.63 -3.06 -16.36
C SER A 406 8.97 -1.84 -15.69
N GLU A 407 8.14 -2.04 -14.67
CA GLU A 407 7.38 -0.95 -14.02
C GLU A 407 8.09 -0.40 -12.76
N PHE A 408 8.99 -1.15 -12.12
CA PHE A 408 9.70 -0.73 -10.90
C PHE A 408 11.20 -0.59 -11.12
N VAL A 409 11.94 -1.68 -11.38
CA VAL A 409 13.42 -1.68 -11.39
C VAL A 409 13.98 -0.74 -12.45
N THR A 410 13.52 -0.85 -13.70
CA THR A 410 14.02 -0.02 -14.80
C THR A 410 13.71 1.48 -14.61
N PRO A 411 12.47 1.89 -14.27
CA PRO A 411 12.20 3.30 -13.98
C PRO A 411 12.96 3.83 -12.76
N LEU A 412 13.13 3.02 -11.72
CA LEU A 412 13.91 3.36 -10.53
C LEU A 412 15.35 3.72 -10.88
N LEU A 413 16.05 2.82 -11.57
CA LEU A 413 17.45 3.04 -11.94
C LEU A 413 17.59 4.25 -12.87
N ARG A 414 16.69 4.42 -13.86
CA ARG A 414 16.67 5.60 -14.73
C ARG A 414 16.49 6.90 -13.95
N ARG A 415 15.65 6.88 -12.92
CA ARG A 415 15.42 8.06 -12.08
C ARG A 415 16.61 8.35 -11.18
N VAL A 416 17.21 7.35 -10.57
CA VAL A 416 18.38 7.48 -9.68
C VAL A 416 19.59 8.01 -10.44
N ILE A 417 19.86 7.50 -11.65
CA ILE A 417 20.98 7.99 -12.50
C ILE A 417 20.77 9.46 -12.91
N ARG A 418 19.51 9.86 -13.05
CA ARG A 418 19.19 11.23 -13.47
C ARG A 418 19.43 12.27 -12.37
N ILE A 419 19.24 11.90 -11.12
CA ILE A 419 19.49 12.76 -9.96
C ILE A 419 20.97 12.91 -9.71
#